data_6e6ed21c43158e35866348fc10962add
#
_entry.id   6e6ed21c43158e35866348fc10962add
#
_cell.length_a   1.000
_cell.length_b   1.000
_cell.length_c   1.000
_cell.angle_alpha   90.00
_cell.angle_beta   90.00
_cell.angle_gamma   90.00
#
_symmetry.space_group_name_H-M   'P 1'
#
loop_
_entity.id
_entity.type
_entity.pdbx_description
1 polymer ?
#
loop_
_entity_poly.entity_id
_entity_poly.type
_entity_poly.pdbx_seq_one_letter_code
_entity_poly.pdbx_strand_id
1 'polypeptide(L)'
;MSSPKNKNTTSDRIHGNSLLNPNKNYGYVLVDKNTGEILKFGETLYPNTRYTTDYLDSVNAEMKILCSGSKEDIHYWQYDMNNYYKFKYGEYPPLVNSPNGY
;
A
#
# COMPACT_ATOMS: atom_id res chain seq x y z
N MET A 1 21.83 -12.16 7.63
CA MET A 1 21.21 -12.41 7.83
C MET A 1 20.69 -12.23 7.55
N SER A 2 21.14 -12.23 7.71
CA SER A 2 20.50 -12.45 7.84
C SER A 2 20.10 -12.25 7.71
N SER A 3 20.83 -12.28 7.83
CA SER A 3 20.21 -12.60 8.06
C SER A 3 19.83 -12.44 8.05
N PRO A 4 20.59 -12.51 8.25
CA PRO A 4 19.99 -12.84 8.52
C PRO A 4 19.44 -12.72 8.44
N LYS A 5 19.67 -12.79 8.77
CA LYS A 5 18.89 -13.14 8.86
C LYS A 5 18.27 -13.08 8.86
N ASN A 6 19.08 -13.13 8.94
CA ASN A 6 18.20 -13.52 9.20
C ASN A 6 17.63 -13.42 9.16
N LYS A 7 18.09 -13.51 9.32
CA LYS A 7 17.34 -13.90 9.41
C LYS A 7 16.51 -13.92 9.34
N ASN A 8 17.15 -13.98 9.35
CA ASN A 8 16.14 -14.45 9.55
C ASN A 8 15.45 -14.35 9.28
N THR A 9 15.93 -14.38 9.32
CA THR A 9 15.04 -14.81 9.28
C THR A 9 14.28 -14.88 8.91
N THR A 10 14.84 -14.91 8.88
CA THR A 10 13.88 -15.44 8.85
C THR A 10 13.16 -15.31 8.37
N SER A 11 13.47 -15.32 8.16
CA SER A 11 12.53 -15.66 8.03
C SER A 11 11.94 -15.49 7.48
N ASP A 12 12.19 -15.46 7.27
CA ASP A 12 11.28 -15.67 7.10
C ASP A 12 10.59 -15.95 6.75
N ARG A 13 10.74 -16.13 6.42
CA ARG A 13 9.81 -16.60 6.39
C ARG A 13 8.92 -17.08 6.25
N ILE A 14 8.91 -17.16 6.16
CA ILE A 14 7.95 -17.62 6.11
C ILE A 14 7.61 -17.76 5.70
N HIS A 15 7.86 -17.87 5.42
CA HIS A 15 7.29 -18.09 5.15
C HIS A 15 7.02 -17.86 4.76
N GLY A 16 7.46 -17.85 4.38
CA GLY A 16 7.08 -17.68 4.16
C GLY A 16 6.56 -17.15 3.84
N ASN A 17 6.17 -17.35 3.34
CA ASN A 17 5.66 -16.75 3.32
C ASN A 17 5.11 -15.66 3.83
N SER A 18 5.40 -15.09 3.85
CA SER A 18 5.38 -13.94 4.73
C SER A 18 4.62 -12.77 4.16
N LEU A 19 4.47 -12.67 2.86
CA LEU A 19 3.68 -11.64 2.19
C LEU A 19 2.22 -11.64 2.62
N LEU A 20 1.73 -12.75 3.11
CA LEU A 20 0.33 -12.90 3.52
C LEU A 20 0.20 -13.09 5.02
N ASN A 21 1.18 -12.63 5.79
CA ASN A 21 1.10 -12.68 7.25
C ASN A 21 -0.11 -11.86 7.71
N PRO A 22 -1.10 -12.48 8.38
CA PRO A 22 -2.32 -11.76 8.77
C PRO A 22 -2.10 -10.69 9.84
N ASN A 23 -0.94 -10.69 10.49
CA ASN A 23 -0.60 -9.68 11.49
C ASN A 23 0.13 -8.49 10.88
N LYS A 24 0.32 -8.48 9.56
CA LYS A 24 1.05 -7.44 8.88
C LYS A 24 0.13 -6.74 7.87
N ASN A 25 0.14 -5.43 7.92
CA ASN A 25 -0.58 -4.61 6.95
C ASN A 25 0.40 -4.08 5.91
N TYR A 26 -0.12 -3.70 4.76
CA TYR A 26 0.70 -3.20 3.64
C TYR A 26 0.19 -1.84 3.21
N GLY A 27 1.13 -0.92 3.01
CA GLY A 27 0.82 0.37 2.44
C GLY A 27 1.10 0.34 0.94
N TYR A 28 0.16 0.86 0.17
CA TYR A 28 0.29 0.83 -1.29
C TYR A 28 -0.10 2.16 -1.91
N VAL A 29 0.28 2.30 -3.18
CA VAL A 29 -0.14 3.43 -3.99
C VAL A 29 -0.76 2.88 -5.27
N LEU A 30 -1.85 3.50 -5.73
CA LEU A 30 -2.36 3.29 -7.07
C LEU A 30 -1.86 4.43 -7.94
N VAL A 31 -1.28 4.10 -9.08
CA VAL A 31 -0.78 5.10 -10.03
C VAL A 31 -1.38 4.85 -11.39
N ASP A 32 -1.56 5.93 -12.16
CA ASP A 32 -2.03 5.82 -13.55
C ASP A 32 -0.99 5.08 -14.38
N LYS A 33 -1.42 4.08 -15.15
CA LYS A 33 -0.51 3.24 -15.94
C LYS A 33 0.25 4.04 -17.00
N ASN A 34 -0.34 5.08 -17.51
CA ASN A 34 0.26 5.84 -18.61
C ASN A 34 1.11 7.00 -18.14
N THR A 35 0.68 7.69 -17.07
CA THR A 35 1.33 8.92 -16.63
C THR A 35 2.16 8.76 -15.36
N GLY A 36 1.88 7.71 -14.58
CA GLY A 36 2.50 7.55 -13.27
C GLY A 36 1.91 8.43 -12.19
N GLU A 37 0.84 9.14 -12.52
CA GLU A 37 0.17 10.03 -11.57
C GLU A 37 -0.39 9.25 -10.38
N ILE A 38 -0.24 9.80 -9.18
CA ILE A 38 -0.78 9.17 -7.98
C ILE A 38 -2.29 9.31 -7.98
N LEU A 39 -2.98 8.17 -7.79
CA LEU A 39 -4.44 8.13 -7.74
C LEU A 39 -4.95 7.90 -6.34
N LYS A 40 -4.18 7.22 -5.48
CA LYS A 40 -4.61 6.88 -4.13
C LYS A 40 -3.45 6.29 -3.33
N PHE A 41 -3.37 6.65 -2.04
CA PHE A 41 -2.59 5.87 -1.06
C PHE A 41 -3.57 5.08 -0.22
N GLY A 42 -3.26 3.81 0.05
CA GLY A 42 -4.16 2.95 0.79
C GLY A 42 -3.44 1.92 1.64
N GLU A 43 -4.22 1.12 2.36
CA GLU A 43 -3.70 0.04 3.20
C GLU A 43 -4.53 -1.21 2.97
N THR A 44 -3.90 -2.37 3.15
CA THR A 44 -4.59 -3.65 3.03
C THR A 44 -3.84 -4.75 3.76
N LEU A 45 -4.59 -5.74 4.28
CA LEU A 45 -4.01 -6.97 4.80
C LEU A 45 -3.72 -7.97 3.67
N TYR A 46 -4.40 -7.82 2.53
CA TYR A 46 -4.37 -8.82 1.46
C TYR A 46 -4.03 -8.15 0.13
N PRO A 47 -2.74 -7.80 -0.07
CA PRO A 47 -2.37 -7.02 -1.26
C PRO A 47 -2.68 -7.72 -2.58
N ASN A 48 -2.65 -9.07 -2.62
CA ASN A 48 -2.87 -9.79 -3.87
C ASN A 48 -4.34 -9.85 -4.28
N THR A 49 -5.26 -9.58 -3.36
CA THR A 49 -6.70 -9.69 -3.63
C THR A 49 -7.47 -8.41 -3.34
N ARG A 50 -6.78 -7.34 -2.96
CA ARG A 50 -7.43 -6.07 -2.61
C ARG A 50 -8.24 -5.51 -3.77
N TYR A 51 -7.71 -5.64 -5.00
CA TYR A 51 -8.37 -5.15 -6.21
C TYR A 51 -8.38 -6.25 -7.25
N THR A 52 -9.45 -6.30 -8.04
CA THR A 52 -9.51 -7.17 -9.20
C THR A 52 -8.79 -6.51 -10.37
N THR A 53 -8.37 -7.32 -11.34
CA THR A 53 -7.81 -6.80 -12.59
C THR A 53 -8.81 -5.90 -13.30
N ASP A 54 -10.08 -6.29 -13.31
CA ASP A 54 -11.13 -5.50 -13.93
C ASP A 54 -11.25 -4.12 -13.31
N TYR A 55 -11.21 -4.04 -11.98
CA TYR A 55 -11.26 -2.73 -11.31
C TYR A 55 -10.06 -1.87 -11.69
N LEU A 56 -8.86 -2.43 -11.60
CA LEU A 56 -7.64 -1.68 -11.91
C LEU A 56 -7.67 -1.17 -13.35
N ASP A 57 -8.13 -2.00 -14.28
CA ASP A 57 -8.25 -1.60 -15.68
C ASP A 57 -9.28 -0.49 -15.84
N SER A 58 -10.38 -0.54 -15.07
CA SER A 58 -11.44 0.46 -15.19
C SER A 58 -10.99 1.85 -14.79
N VAL A 59 -10.00 1.95 -13.91
CA VAL A 59 -9.44 3.25 -13.49
C VAL A 59 -8.05 3.48 -14.07
N ASN A 60 -7.61 2.61 -14.97
CA ASN A 60 -6.30 2.65 -15.61
C ASN A 60 -5.15 2.72 -14.59
N ALA A 61 -5.24 1.89 -13.55
CA ALA A 61 -4.31 1.96 -12.43
C ALA A 61 -3.42 0.73 -12.32
N GLU A 62 -2.27 0.94 -11.71
CA GLU A 62 -1.34 -0.09 -11.30
C GLU A 62 -1.13 0.05 -9.79
N MET A 63 -1.10 -1.07 -9.06
CA MET A 63 -0.91 -1.07 -7.63
C MET A 63 0.55 -1.38 -7.31
N LYS A 64 1.16 -0.57 -6.44
CA LYS A 64 2.54 -0.79 -6.00
C LYS A 64 2.58 -0.82 -4.49
N ILE A 65 3.20 -1.88 -3.92
CA ILE A 65 3.38 -1.98 -2.47
C ILE A 65 4.61 -1.15 -2.09
N LEU A 66 4.45 -0.23 -1.14
CA LEU A 66 5.52 0.68 -0.73
C LEU A 66 6.11 0.34 0.63
N CYS A 67 5.31 -0.22 1.54
CA CYS A 67 5.77 -0.51 2.89
C CYS A 67 4.89 -1.55 3.56
N SER A 68 5.33 -2.02 4.73
CA SER A 68 4.55 -2.96 5.53
C SER A 68 4.87 -2.75 7.00
N GLY A 69 3.98 -3.18 7.87
CA GLY A 69 4.15 -3.06 9.30
C GLY A 69 2.86 -3.37 10.04
N SER A 70 2.75 -2.90 11.28
CA SER A 70 1.53 -3.09 12.05
C SER A 70 0.38 -2.33 11.39
N LYS A 71 -0.84 -2.76 11.70
CA LYS A 71 -2.02 -2.08 11.19
C LYS A 71 -2.02 -0.59 11.57
N GLU A 72 -1.64 -0.29 12.81
CA GLU A 72 -1.60 1.08 13.29
C GLU A 72 -0.59 1.92 12.52
N ASP A 73 0.63 1.40 12.37
CA ASP A 73 1.69 2.13 11.67
C ASP A 73 1.32 2.41 10.22
N ILE A 74 0.74 1.42 9.54
CA ILE A 74 0.37 1.59 8.14
C ILE A 74 -0.84 2.51 8.01
N HIS A 75 -1.76 2.48 8.95
CA HIS A 75 -2.88 3.41 8.94
C HIS A 75 -2.38 4.86 9.06
N TYR A 76 -1.45 5.14 9.97
CA TYR A 76 -0.87 6.47 10.08
C TYR A 76 -0.08 6.86 8.84
N TRP A 77 0.65 5.91 8.25
CA TRP A 77 1.37 6.17 7.00
C TRP A 77 0.40 6.60 5.89
N GLN A 78 -0.71 5.87 5.73
CA GLN A 78 -1.72 6.21 4.73
C GLN A 78 -2.31 7.60 4.98
N TYR A 79 -2.66 7.87 6.22
CA TYR A 79 -3.20 9.17 6.61
C TYR A 79 -2.22 10.29 6.25
N ASP A 80 -0.96 10.12 6.63
CA ASP A 80 0.07 11.14 6.36
C ASP A 80 0.30 11.33 4.88
N MET A 81 0.33 10.26 4.09
CA MET A 81 0.60 10.36 2.66
C MET A 81 -0.53 11.09 1.93
N ASN A 82 -1.78 10.79 2.28
CA ASN A 82 -2.90 11.47 1.66
C ASN A 82 -2.96 12.95 2.07
N ASN A 83 -2.66 13.25 3.32
CA ASN A 83 -2.61 14.63 3.77
C ASN A 83 -1.47 15.42 3.15
N TYR A 84 -0.29 14.79 2.99
CA TYR A 84 0.83 15.42 2.33
C TYR A 84 0.48 15.75 0.87
N TYR A 85 -0.19 14.82 0.19
CA TYR A 85 -0.64 15.06 -1.18
C TYR A 85 -1.58 16.26 -1.24
N LYS A 86 -2.56 16.32 -0.32
CA LYS A 86 -3.49 17.46 -0.26
C LYS A 86 -2.76 18.77 0.00
N PHE A 87 -1.80 18.75 0.93
CA PHE A 87 -1.01 19.93 1.24
C PHE A 87 -0.25 20.44 -0.01
N LYS A 88 0.32 19.49 -0.76
CA LYS A 88 1.15 19.85 -1.91
C LYS A 88 0.34 20.27 -3.13
N TYR A 89 -0.80 19.63 -3.37
CA TYR A 89 -1.58 19.83 -4.60
C TYR A 89 -2.94 20.50 -4.38
N GLY A 90 -3.31 20.79 -3.15
CA GLY A 90 -4.56 21.47 -2.84
C GLY A 90 -5.78 20.58 -2.70
N GLU A 91 -5.67 19.29 -3.00
CA GLU A 91 -6.79 18.34 -2.89
C GLU A 91 -6.26 16.94 -2.67
N TYR A 92 -7.11 16.04 -2.19
CA TYR A 92 -6.74 14.63 -2.03
C TYR A 92 -6.53 13.98 -3.39
N PRO A 93 -5.81 12.83 -3.42
CA PRO A 93 -5.66 12.09 -4.68
C PRO A 93 -7.02 11.76 -5.29
N PRO A 94 -7.09 11.61 -6.63
CA PRO A 94 -8.38 11.53 -7.34
C PRO A 94 -9.36 10.46 -6.88
N LEU A 95 -8.87 9.34 -6.34
CA LEU A 95 -9.75 8.24 -5.95
C LEU A 95 -10.12 8.24 -4.46
N VAL A 96 -9.77 9.30 -3.72
CA VAL A 96 -10.11 9.41 -2.31
C VAL A 96 -10.67 10.79 -1.99
N ASN A 97 -11.44 10.88 -0.90
CA ASN A 97 -12.06 12.13 -0.45
C ASN A 97 -11.61 12.51 0.96
N SER A 98 -10.73 11.73 1.56
CA SER A 98 -10.31 11.95 2.95
C SER A 98 -8.92 11.37 3.16
N PRO A 99 -8.22 11.75 4.25
CA PRO A 99 -6.91 11.17 4.54
C PRO A 99 -6.96 9.67 4.87
N ASN A 100 -8.14 9.14 5.18
CA ASN A 100 -8.29 7.72 5.53
C ASN A 100 -8.43 6.80 4.32
N GLY A 101 -8.31 7.34 3.10
CA GLY A 101 -8.31 6.53 1.89
C GLY A 101 -9.69 6.21 1.34
N TYR A 102 -10.70 6.95 1.73
CA TYR A 102 -12.08 6.75 1.24
C TYR A 102 -12.50 7.83 0.27
#